data_6900a6cdfdca8420aea5aeba9337fd8b
#
_entry.id   6900a6cdfdca8420aea5aeba9337fd8b
#
_cell.length_a   1.000
_cell.length_b   1.000
_cell.length_c   1.000
_cell.angle_alpha   90.00
_cell.angle_beta   90.00
_cell.angle_gamma   90.00
#
_symmetry.space_group_name_H-M   'P 1'
#
loop_
_entity.id
_entity.type
_entity.pdbx_description
1 polymer ?
#
loop_
_entity_poly.entity_id
_entity_poly.type
_entity_poly.pdbx_seq_one_letter_code
_entity_poly.pdbx_strand_id
1 'polypeptide(L)'
;MNANPRVALPGRILVVYTGAVLVWLALGALLDREYDRPTHAAGAVLTTALVVPLVVVARHWLDRRPWAGLGLPSLRSGWRRLLLGMACWLVPAALGFALCLGLGWVEISVRTSVGDALRVAALLVVLVLLKEALPEELVFRGYLQHNLATRWPAGQAVIGQAVLFTLFGFLTGAARSVDRLALFLVFALLLGAFRAATGDVWASIGFHVAFQTVAQLFGEVGSVFDVTGSAVLGVVAMGAIPFSVGWLVVRRLSRDRLDWRAVAPDPVR
;
A
#
# COMPACT_ATOMS: atom_id res chain seq x y z
N MET A 1 -18.98 -24.06 -16.04
CA MET A 1 -19.28 -24.71 -14.73
C MET A 1 -18.95 -23.69 -13.64
N ASN A 2 -19.97 -23.17 -12.93
CA ASN A 2 -19.78 -22.29 -11.78
C ASN A 2 -19.26 -23.12 -10.60
N ALA A 3 -17.94 -23.22 -10.47
CA ALA A 3 -17.35 -23.91 -9.33
C ALA A 3 -17.54 -23.05 -8.08
N ASN A 4 -18.30 -23.52 -7.10
CA ASN A 4 -18.39 -22.87 -5.81
C ASN A 4 -17.01 -22.83 -5.13
N PRO A 5 -16.71 -21.80 -4.35
CA PRO A 5 -15.50 -21.76 -3.53
C PRO A 5 -15.40 -23.02 -2.65
N ARG A 6 -14.18 -23.56 -2.50
CA ARG A 6 -13.97 -24.74 -1.63
C ARG A 6 -14.13 -24.43 -0.14
N VAL A 7 -13.86 -23.17 0.22
CA VAL A 7 -13.82 -22.70 1.62
C VAL A 7 -14.75 -21.51 1.78
N ALA A 8 -15.44 -21.41 2.90
CA ALA A 8 -16.26 -20.25 3.23
C ALA A 8 -15.43 -18.96 3.28
N LEU A 9 -16.05 -17.80 3.03
CA LEU A 9 -15.38 -16.51 2.96
C LEU A 9 -14.46 -16.23 4.17
N PRO A 10 -14.89 -16.39 5.44
CA PRO A 10 -14.02 -16.13 6.58
C PRO A 10 -12.73 -16.98 6.57
N GLY A 11 -12.87 -18.27 6.24
CA GLY A 11 -11.72 -19.18 6.17
C GLY A 11 -10.71 -18.79 5.07
N ARG A 12 -11.19 -18.33 3.91
CA ARG A 12 -10.33 -17.85 2.81
C ARG A 12 -9.56 -16.60 3.22
N ILE A 13 -10.25 -15.64 3.84
CA ILE A 13 -9.64 -14.42 4.38
C ILE A 13 -8.60 -14.77 5.44
N LEU A 14 -8.95 -15.65 6.38
CA LEU A 14 -8.05 -16.06 7.47
C LEU A 14 -6.77 -16.72 6.93
N VAL A 15 -6.88 -17.62 5.96
CA VAL A 15 -5.71 -18.31 5.36
C VAL A 15 -4.75 -17.32 4.73
N VAL A 16 -5.25 -16.41 3.86
CA VAL A 16 -4.38 -15.45 3.17
C VAL A 16 -3.82 -14.41 4.13
N TYR A 17 -4.64 -13.91 5.06
CA TYR A 17 -4.21 -12.95 6.06
C TYR A 17 -3.13 -13.52 6.98
N THR A 18 -3.35 -14.70 7.56
CA THR A 18 -2.37 -15.37 8.43
C THR A 18 -1.11 -15.73 7.66
N GLY A 19 -1.23 -16.24 6.43
CA GLY A 19 -0.09 -16.52 5.57
C GLY A 19 0.76 -15.28 5.31
N ALA A 20 0.13 -14.13 5.01
CA ALA A 20 0.84 -12.86 4.85
C ALA A 20 1.54 -12.46 6.17
N VAL A 21 0.84 -12.45 7.31
CA VAL A 21 1.46 -12.12 8.62
C VAL A 21 2.67 -13.01 8.89
N LEU A 22 2.56 -14.32 8.66
CA LEU A 22 3.66 -15.26 8.90
C LEU A 22 4.86 -15.00 7.98
N VAL A 23 4.64 -14.66 6.70
CA VAL A 23 5.73 -14.29 5.78
C VAL A 23 6.48 -13.07 6.31
N TRP A 24 5.78 -11.99 6.70
CA TRP A 24 6.43 -10.78 7.23
C TRP A 24 7.17 -11.03 8.53
N LEU A 25 6.57 -11.76 9.47
CA LEU A 25 7.22 -12.09 10.75
C LEU A 25 8.45 -12.99 10.54
N ALA A 26 8.37 -13.99 9.65
CA ALA A 26 9.48 -14.88 9.38
C ALA A 26 10.64 -14.15 8.69
N LEU A 27 10.36 -13.33 7.66
CA LEU A 27 11.39 -12.55 6.99
C LEU A 27 11.99 -11.47 7.90
N GLY A 28 11.17 -10.80 8.72
CA GLY A 28 11.65 -9.87 9.73
C GLY A 28 12.58 -10.54 10.73
N ALA A 29 12.21 -11.69 11.28
CA ALA A 29 13.05 -12.44 12.23
C ALA A 29 14.37 -12.95 11.61
N LEU A 30 14.37 -13.25 10.30
CA LEU A 30 15.54 -13.80 9.62
C LEU A 30 16.48 -12.73 9.08
N LEU A 31 15.94 -11.60 8.61
CA LEU A 31 16.68 -10.62 7.81
C LEU A 31 16.84 -9.24 8.47
N ASP A 32 15.91 -8.79 9.30
CA ASP A 32 15.90 -7.42 9.81
C ASP A 32 16.67 -7.28 11.16
N ARG A 33 17.82 -7.96 11.32
CA ARG A 33 18.66 -7.84 12.54
C ARG A 33 19.45 -6.55 12.57
N GLU A 34 20.06 -6.18 11.45
CA GLU A 34 20.73 -4.90 11.20
C GLU A 34 20.39 -4.47 9.77
N TYR A 35 20.13 -3.17 9.58
CA TYR A 35 19.84 -2.66 8.23
C TYR A 35 21.12 -2.69 7.38
N ASP A 36 21.10 -3.51 6.35
CA ASP A 36 22.02 -3.43 5.22
C ASP A 36 21.27 -3.53 3.89
N ARG A 37 21.85 -2.95 2.84
CA ARG A 37 21.20 -2.90 1.52
C ARG A 37 20.99 -4.29 0.89
N PRO A 38 21.96 -5.22 0.91
CA PRO A 38 21.78 -6.58 0.40
C PRO A 38 20.64 -7.33 1.10
N THR A 39 20.57 -7.28 2.42
CA THR A 39 19.53 -7.93 3.21
C THR A 39 18.15 -7.33 2.93
N HIS A 40 18.07 -6.00 2.80
CA HIS A 40 16.83 -5.33 2.42
C HIS A 40 16.38 -5.74 1.00
N ALA A 41 17.32 -5.82 0.04
CA ALA A 41 17.02 -6.29 -1.32
C ALA A 41 16.57 -7.75 -1.35
N ALA A 42 17.24 -8.62 -0.60
CA ALA A 42 16.83 -10.02 -0.45
C ALA A 42 15.43 -10.14 0.16
N GLY A 43 15.15 -9.37 1.22
CA GLY A 43 13.83 -9.29 1.84
C GLY A 43 12.74 -8.85 0.86
N ALA A 44 13.02 -7.84 0.04
CA ALA A 44 12.08 -7.34 -0.97
C ALA A 44 11.73 -8.42 -2.02
N VAL A 45 12.74 -9.10 -2.54
CA VAL A 45 12.53 -10.19 -3.52
C VAL A 45 11.77 -11.36 -2.88
N LEU A 46 12.18 -11.78 -1.68
CA LEU A 46 11.56 -12.91 -0.97
C LEU A 46 10.11 -12.61 -0.57
N THR A 47 9.81 -11.40 -0.11
CA THR A 47 8.42 -11.01 0.21
C THR A 47 7.52 -11.17 -1.02
N THR A 48 7.92 -10.58 -2.15
CA THR A 48 7.16 -10.75 -3.41
C THR A 48 7.08 -12.21 -3.84
N ALA A 49 8.20 -12.95 -3.79
CA ALA A 49 8.27 -14.34 -4.22
C ALA A 49 7.44 -15.30 -3.36
N LEU A 50 7.13 -14.96 -2.12
CA LEU A 50 6.29 -15.77 -1.23
C LEU A 50 4.82 -15.31 -1.28
N VAL A 51 4.57 -14.00 -1.25
CA VAL A 51 3.21 -13.45 -1.15
C VAL A 51 2.44 -13.56 -2.46
N VAL A 52 3.09 -13.31 -3.61
CA VAL A 52 2.40 -13.43 -4.91
C VAL A 52 1.89 -14.86 -5.13
N PRO A 53 2.71 -15.93 -4.98
CA PRO A 53 2.21 -17.29 -5.07
C PRO A 53 1.15 -17.64 -4.02
N LEU A 54 1.27 -17.15 -2.77
CA LEU A 54 0.24 -17.35 -1.76
C LEU A 54 -1.14 -16.87 -2.27
N VAL A 55 -1.21 -15.65 -2.82
CA VAL A 55 -2.46 -15.09 -3.33
C VAL A 55 -2.92 -15.82 -4.60
N VAL A 56 -2.00 -16.17 -5.51
CA VAL A 56 -2.32 -16.96 -6.73
C VAL A 56 -2.94 -18.30 -6.36
N VAL A 57 -2.30 -19.03 -5.44
CA VAL A 57 -2.76 -20.33 -4.98
C VAL A 57 -4.12 -20.22 -4.29
N ALA A 58 -4.28 -19.24 -3.38
CA ALA A 58 -5.55 -18.99 -2.71
C ALA A 58 -6.66 -18.68 -3.73
N ARG A 59 -6.40 -17.80 -4.71
CA ARG A 59 -7.37 -17.44 -5.73
C ARG A 59 -7.78 -18.63 -6.59
N HIS A 60 -6.81 -19.46 -7.00
CA HIS A 60 -7.05 -20.62 -7.84
C HIS A 60 -7.70 -21.78 -7.07
N TRP A 61 -7.20 -22.10 -5.87
CA TRP A 61 -7.60 -23.31 -5.14
C TRP A 61 -8.72 -23.10 -4.13
N LEU A 62 -8.71 -21.97 -3.40
CA LEU A 62 -9.74 -21.70 -2.39
C LEU A 62 -10.95 -21.01 -3.02
N ASP A 63 -10.74 -19.97 -3.82
CA ASP A 63 -11.82 -19.21 -4.46
C ASP A 63 -12.37 -19.92 -5.69
N ARG A 64 -11.54 -20.63 -6.45
CA ARG A 64 -11.86 -21.19 -7.77
C ARG A 64 -12.36 -20.12 -8.75
N ARG A 65 -11.66 -18.99 -8.78
CA ARG A 65 -12.03 -17.80 -9.54
C ARG A 65 -10.83 -17.28 -10.37
N PRO A 66 -11.10 -16.58 -11.47
CA PRO A 66 -10.04 -16.03 -12.31
C PRO A 66 -9.25 -14.94 -11.60
N TRP A 67 -8.00 -14.75 -12.03
CA TRP A 67 -7.09 -13.70 -11.54
C TRP A 67 -7.68 -12.29 -11.68
N ALA A 68 -8.45 -12.04 -12.74
CA ALA A 68 -9.02 -10.73 -13.06
C ALA A 68 -9.77 -10.07 -11.87
N GLY A 69 -10.41 -10.86 -10.99
CA GLY A 69 -11.09 -10.34 -9.79
C GLY A 69 -10.15 -9.60 -8.82
N LEU A 70 -8.87 -9.96 -8.79
CA LEU A 70 -7.88 -9.30 -7.92
C LEU A 70 -7.56 -7.86 -8.36
N GLY A 71 -7.94 -7.45 -9.58
CA GLY A 71 -7.73 -6.11 -10.06
C GLY A 71 -6.26 -5.75 -10.28
N LEU A 72 -5.42 -6.73 -10.62
CA LEU A 72 -4.03 -6.51 -11.04
C LEU A 72 -3.89 -6.87 -12.52
N PRO A 73 -4.36 -6.02 -13.45
CA PRO A 73 -4.12 -6.21 -14.88
C PRO A 73 -2.64 -5.95 -15.21
N SER A 74 -2.24 -6.21 -16.46
CA SER A 74 -0.86 -5.96 -16.90
C SER A 74 -0.46 -4.50 -16.67
N LEU A 75 0.82 -4.25 -16.39
CA LEU A 75 1.35 -2.89 -16.25
C LEU A 75 1.08 -2.04 -17.49
N ARG A 76 1.12 -2.64 -18.69
CA ARG A 76 0.81 -1.94 -19.93
C ARG A 76 -0.59 -1.29 -19.94
N SER A 77 -1.57 -1.89 -19.27
CA SER A 77 -2.91 -1.32 -19.14
C SER A 77 -3.08 -0.46 -17.89
N GLY A 78 -2.28 -0.71 -16.83
CA GLY A 78 -2.41 -0.06 -15.52
C GLY A 78 -1.49 1.14 -15.30
N TRP A 79 -0.46 1.38 -16.14
CA TRP A 79 0.58 2.39 -15.88
C TRP A 79 0.04 3.81 -15.66
N ARG A 80 -1.04 4.19 -16.37
CA ARG A 80 -1.65 5.53 -16.17
C ARG A 80 -2.25 5.69 -14.78
N ARG A 81 -2.82 4.60 -14.22
CA ARG A 81 -3.37 4.60 -12.86
C ARG A 81 -2.26 4.54 -11.82
N LEU A 82 -1.18 3.81 -12.09
CA LEU A 82 0.03 3.84 -11.28
C LEU A 82 0.56 5.28 -11.17
N LEU A 83 0.75 5.96 -12.30
CA LEU A 83 1.20 7.36 -12.32
C LEU A 83 0.19 8.32 -11.67
N LEU A 84 -1.10 8.09 -11.84
CA LEU A 84 -2.13 8.86 -11.15
C LEU A 84 -1.97 8.73 -9.63
N GLY A 85 -1.83 7.51 -9.12
CA GLY A 85 -1.59 7.28 -7.69
C GLY A 85 -0.33 7.95 -7.19
N MET A 86 0.78 7.81 -7.91
CA MET A 86 2.04 8.51 -7.56
C MET A 86 1.86 10.02 -7.54
N ALA A 87 1.23 10.60 -8.57
CA ALA A 87 1.00 12.04 -8.66
C ALA A 87 0.06 12.55 -7.56
N CYS A 88 -0.97 11.78 -7.19
CA CYS A 88 -1.90 12.11 -6.11
C CYS A 88 -1.20 12.24 -4.75
N TRP A 89 -0.02 11.64 -4.58
CA TRP A 89 0.77 11.82 -3.38
C TRP A 89 1.93 12.79 -3.60
N LEU A 90 2.75 12.61 -4.64
CA LEU A 90 3.98 13.40 -4.85
C LEU A 90 3.71 14.89 -5.05
N VAL A 91 2.70 15.26 -5.86
CA VAL A 91 2.45 16.68 -6.16
C VAL A 91 2.00 17.44 -4.93
N PRO A 92 0.97 17.01 -4.16
CA PRO A 92 0.59 17.71 -2.94
C PRO A 92 1.64 17.61 -1.83
N ALA A 93 2.40 16.52 -1.75
CA ALA A 93 3.53 16.42 -0.83
C ALA A 93 4.61 17.46 -1.15
N ALA A 94 5.00 17.62 -2.41
CA ALA A 94 5.98 18.65 -2.82
C ALA A 94 5.53 20.05 -2.44
N LEU A 95 4.23 20.37 -2.61
CA LEU A 95 3.67 21.65 -2.15
C LEU A 95 3.72 21.77 -0.62
N GLY A 96 3.44 20.68 0.10
CA GLY A 96 3.55 20.64 1.56
C GLY A 96 4.99 20.84 2.05
N PHE A 97 5.97 20.20 1.39
CA PHE A 97 7.39 20.41 1.66
C PHE A 97 7.80 21.87 1.42
N ALA A 98 7.41 22.44 0.28
CA ALA A 98 7.70 23.83 -0.03
C ALA A 98 7.08 24.80 1.00
N LEU A 99 5.86 24.51 1.46
CA LEU A 99 5.18 25.28 2.51
C LEU A 99 5.95 25.19 3.84
N CYS A 100 6.29 23.98 4.31
CA CYS A 100 7.00 23.80 5.57
C CYS A 100 8.39 24.47 5.58
N LEU A 101 9.12 24.37 4.47
CA LEU A 101 10.42 25.02 4.30
C LEU A 101 10.26 26.56 4.24
N GLY A 102 9.29 27.06 3.47
CA GLY A 102 9.05 28.49 3.31
C GLY A 102 8.59 29.19 4.61
N LEU A 103 7.92 28.46 5.49
CA LEU A 103 7.51 28.96 6.83
C LEU A 103 8.60 28.75 7.91
N GLY A 104 9.72 28.13 7.58
CA GLY A 104 10.77 27.84 8.56
C GLY A 104 10.39 26.79 9.62
N TRP A 105 9.36 25.98 9.35
CA TRP A 105 8.94 24.92 10.27
C TRP A 105 9.84 23.68 10.22
N VAL A 106 10.56 23.54 9.12
CA VAL A 106 11.42 22.41 8.82
C VAL A 106 12.70 22.90 8.16
N GLU A 107 13.82 22.34 8.55
CA GLU A 107 15.08 22.50 7.84
C GLU A 107 15.54 21.15 7.31
N ILE A 108 16.00 21.11 6.06
CA ILE A 108 16.47 19.90 5.40
C ILE A 108 17.87 20.18 4.86
N SER A 109 18.82 19.37 5.28
CA SER A 109 20.17 19.37 4.71
C SER A 109 20.50 18.02 4.08
N VAL A 110 21.29 18.04 3.02
CA VAL A 110 21.67 16.83 2.27
C VAL A 110 22.99 16.30 2.82
N ARG A 111 23.03 15.06 3.26
CA ARG A 111 24.23 14.39 3.80
C ARG A 111 25.16 13.84 2.73
N THR A 112 24.71 13.75 1.49
CA THR A 112 25.43 13.07 0.40
C THR A 112 25.36 13.89 -0.90
N SER A 113 26.01 13.40 -1.95
CA SER A 113 25.88 14.05 -3.27
C SER A 113 24.46 13.90 -3.83
N VAL A 114 24.03 14.86 -4.66
CA VAL A 114 22.74 14.77 -5.37
C VAL A 114 22.66 13.49 -6.20
N GLY A 115 23.76 13.07 -6.83
CA GLY A 115 23.82 11.84 -7.61
C GLY A 115 23.58 10.58 -6.75
N ASP A 116 24.14 10.53 -5.55
CA ASP A 116 23.92 9.41 -4.63
C ASP A 116 22.49 9.43 -4.04
N ALA A 117 21.97 10.62 -3.72
CA ALA A 117 20.58 10.77 -3.29
C ALA A 117 19.60 10.22 -4.35
N LEU A 118 19.81 10.54 -5.62
CA LEU A 118 18.99 10.02 -6.73
C LEU A 118 19.13 8.50 -6.89
N ARG A 119 20.35 7.94 -6.74
CA ARG A 119 20.55 6.48 -6.78
C ARG A 119 19.82 5.78 -5.65
N VAL A 120 19.92 6.31 -4.43
CA VAL A 120 19.20 5.77 -3.25
C VAL A 120 17.69 5.85 -3.47
N ALA A 121 17.17 6.98 -3.95
CA ALA A 121 15.75 7.13 -4.25
C ALA A 121 15.26 6.13 -5.30
N ALA A 122 16.00 5.97 -6.41
CA ALA A 122 15.67 5.00 -7.46
C ALA A 122 15.69 3.56 -6.94
N LEU A 123 16.67 3.19 -6.13
CA LEU A 123 16.74 1.89 -5.47
C LEU A 123 15.54 1.67 -4.54
N LEU A 124 15.23 2.66 -3.68
CA LEU A 124 14.10 2.57 -2.75
C LEU A 124 12.75 2.41 -3.47
N VAL A 125 12.54 3.07 -4.62
CA VAL A 125 11.33 2.85 -5.43
C VAL A 125 11.15 1.37 -5.77
N VAL A 126 12.23 0.69 -6.18
CA VAL A 126 12.19 -0.73 -6.54
C VAL A 126 11.99 -1.61 -5.30
N LEU A 127 12.71 -1.32 -4.22
CA LEU A 127 12.62 -2.11 -2.98
C LEU A 127 11.26 -1.97 -2.32
N VAL A 128 10.73 -0.75 -2.23
CA VAL A 128 9.38 -0.48 -1.71
C VAL A 128 8.32 -1.15 -2.58
N LEU A 129 8.45 -1.08 -3.90
CA LEU A 129 7.52 -1.76 -4.79
C LEU A 129 7.48 -3.27 -4.51
N LEU A 130 8.63 -3.91 -4.34
CA LEU A 130 8.74 -5.37 -4.17
C LEU A 130 8.50 -5.84 -2.73
N LYS A 131 8.92 -5.08 -1.70
CA LYS A 131 8.79 -5.49 -0.30
C LYS A 131 7.42 -5.17 0.27
N GLU A 132 6.85 -4.03 -0.10
CA GLU A 132 5.70 -3.43 0.56
C GLU A 132 4.52 -3.23 -0.41
N ALA A 133 4.64 -2.32 -1.39
CA ALA A 133 3.49 -1.85 -2.13
C ALA A 133 2.81 -2.95 -2.97
N LEU A 134 3.54 -3.71 -3.78
CA LEU A 134 2.93 -4.76 -4.61
C LEU A 134 2.35 -5.92 -3.78
N PRO A 135 3.09 -6.54 -2.84
CA PRO A 135 2.56 -7.66 -2.07
C PRO A 135 1.43 -7.23 -1.12
N GLU A 136 1.54 -6.08 -0.45
CA GLU A 136 0.48 -5.61 0.44
C GLU A 136 -0.78 -5.20 -0.33
N GLU A 137 -0.65 -4.45 -1.43
CA GLU A 137 -1.82 -4.09 -2.22
C GLU A 137 -2.50 -5.31 -2.84
N LEU A 138 -1.73 -6.32 -3.23
CA LEU A 138 -2.28 -7.57 -3.76
C LEU A 138 -3.05 -8.35 -2.67
N VAL A 139 -2.51 -8.44 -1.44
CA VAL A 139 -3.19 -9.09 -0.31
C VAL A 139 -4.42 -8.29 0.10
N PHE A 140 -4.25 -7.02 0.45
CA PHE A 140 -5.32 -6.26 1.13
C PHE A 140 -6.35 -5.71 0.15
N ARG A 141 -5.95 -5.11 -0.98
CA ARG A 141 -6.87 -4.50 -1.96
C ARG A 141 -7.25 -5.46 -3.07
N GLY A 142 -6.31 -6.29 -3.49
CA GLY A 142 -6.56 -7.33 -4.46
C GLY A 142 -7.40 -8.47 -3.92
N TYR A 143 -6.98 -9.12 -2.83
CA TYR A 143 -7.62 -10.33 -2.35
C TYR A 143 -8.66 -10.07 -1.25
N LEU A 144 -8.28 -9.46 -0.12
CA LEU A 144 -9.16 -9.31 1.03
C LEU A 144 -10.34 -8.38 0.72
N GLN A 145 -10.07 -7.16 0.24
CA GLN A 145 -11.14 -6.21 -0.11
C GLN A 145 -12.06 -6.77 -1.20
N HIS A 146 -11.50 -7.38 -2.24
CA HIS A 146 -12.30 -7.99 -3.30
C HIS A 146 -13.23 -9.08 -2.73
N ASN A 147 -12.69 -10.01 -1.95
CA ASN A 147 -13.50 -11.09 -1.35
C ASN A 147 -14.58 -10.57 -0.39
N LEU A 148 -14.27 -9.54 0.42
CA LEU A 148 -15.27 -8.87 1.26
C LEU A 148 -16.36 -8.20 0.41
N ALA A 149 -16.02 -7.51 -0.67
CA ALA A 149 -16.97 -6.82 -1.55
C ALA A 149 -17.94 -7.76 -2.26
N THR A 150 -17.65 -9.07 -2.32
CA THR A 150 -18.61 -10.08 -2.83
C THR A 150 -19.80 -10.35 -1.89
N ARG A 151 -19.73 -9.90 -0.65
CA ARG A 151 -20.73 -10.13 0.39
C ARG A 151 -21.17 -8.86 1.12
N TRP A 152 -20.30 -7.88 1.17
CA TRP A 152 -20.51 -6.61 1.85
C TRP A 152 -20.56 -5.45 0.85
N PRO A 153 -21.33 -4.40 1.15
CA PRO A 153 -21.25 -3.15 0.42
C PRO A 153 -19.82 -2.66 0.26
N ALA A 154 -19.50 -2.02 -0.86
CA ALA A 154 -18.15 -1.57 -1.19
C ALA A 154 -17.51 -0.74 -0.06
N GLY A 155 -18.28 0.15 0.58
CA GLY A 155 -17.79 0.95 1.72
C GLY A 155 -17.42 0.09 2.93
N GLN A 156 -18.20 -0.94 3.24
CA GLN A 156 -17.90 -1.87 4.35
C GLN A 156 -16.69 -2.75 4.03
N ALA A 157 -16.53 -3.17 2.78
CA ALA A 157 -15.36 -3.93 2.35
C ALA A 157 -14.07 -3.10 2.45
N VAL A 158 -14.13 -1.79 2.14
CA VAL A 158 -13.01 -0.84 2.34
C VAL A 158 -12.68 -0.70 3.83
N ILE A 159 -13.68 -0.57 4.71
CA ILE A 159 -13.44 -0.49 6.16
C ILE A 159 -12.86 -1.82 6.68
N GLY A 160 -13.45 -2.94 6.31
CA GLY A 160 -13.00 -4.27 6.77
C GLY A 160 -11.55 -4.56 6.42
N GLN A 161 -11.13 -4.29 5.16
CA GLN A 161 -9.73 -4.47 4.79
C GLN A 161 -8.81 -3.46 5.51
N ALA A 162 -9.27 -2.24 5.78
CA ALA A 162 -8.46 -1.24 6.48
C ALA A 162 -8.20 -1.63 7.94
N VAL A 163 -9.19 -2.19 8.62
CA VAL A 163 -9.03 -2.76 9.97
C VAL A 163 -8.03 -3.92 9.94
N LEU A 164 -8.15 -4.84 8.98
CA LEU A 164 -7.21 -5.95 8.83
C LEU A 164 -5.79 -5.47 8.51
N PHE A 165 -5.62 -4.43 7.68
CA PHE A 165 -4.32 -3.83 7.40
C PHE A 165 -3.70 -3.18 8.64
N THR A 166 -4.50 -2.46 9.43
CA THR A 166 -4.04 -1.85 10.67
C THR A 166 -3.61 -2.91 11.68
N LEU A 167 -4.39 -3.99 11.82
CA LEU A 167 -4.04 -5.13 12.66
C LEU A 167 -2.75 -5.83 12.16
N PHE A 168 -2.58 -5.95 10.85
CA PHE A 168 -1.34 -6.45 10.24
C PHE A 168 -0.14 -5.59 10.65
N GLY A 169 -0.25 -4.26 10.54
CA GLY A 169 0.81 -3.34 10.98
C GLY A 169 1.15 -3.49 12.47
N PHE A 170 0.14 -3.70 13.32
CA PHE A 170 0.35 -3.98 14.74
C PHE A 170 1.07 -5.32 14.96
N LEU A 171 0.61 -6.39 14.34
CA LEU A 171 1.16 -7.75 14.50
C LEU A 171 2.60 -7.86 13.98
N THR A 172 2.91 -7.19 12.88
CA THR A 172 4.27 -7.17 12.29
C THR A 172 5.21 -6.17 12.96
N GLY A 173 4.69 -5.35 13.89
CA GLY A 173 5.49 -4.37 14.63
C GLY A 173 5.68 -3.03 13.94
N ALA A 174 5.12 -2.84 12.73
CA ALA A 174 5.22 -1.60 11.98
C ALA A 174 4.36 -0.45 12.57
N ALA A 175 3.31 -0.78 13.33
CA ALA A 175 2.37 0.18 13.92
C ALA A 175 2.09 -0.14 15.39
N ARG A 176 3.01 0.22 16.29
CA ARG A 176 2.90 -0.05 17.75
C ARG A 176 2.42 1.14 18.57
N SER A 177 2.42 2.36 18.01
CA SER A 177 1.93 3.56 18.69
C SER A 177 0.58 4.00 18.13
N VAL A 178 -0.18 4.80 18.88
CA VAL A 178 -1.53 5.24 18.49
C VAL A 178 -1.51 6.05 17.19
N ASP A 179 -0.53 6.95 17.04
CA ASP A 179 -0.33 7.74 15.83
C ASP A 179 -0.01 6.87 14.60
N ARG A 180 0.82 5.83 14.78
CA ARG A 180 1.11 4.85 13.71
C ARG A 180 -0.12 4.01 13.35
N LEU A 181 -0.89 3.56 14.34
CA LEU A 181 -2.15 2.86 14.07
C LEU A 181 -3.16 3.75 13.33
N ALA A 182 -3.28 5.02 13.73
CA ALA A 182 -4.13 5.98 13.04
C ALA A 182 -3.67 6.22 11.59
N LEU A 183 -2.35 6.37 11.37
CA LEU A 183 -1.78 6.49 10.04
C LEU A 183 -2.08 5.26 9.17
N PHE A 184 -1.85 4.04 9.69
CA PHE A 184 -2.15 2.79 8.98
C PHE A 184 -3.62 2.69 8.61
N LEU A 185 -4.53 3.06 9.52
CA LEU A 185 -5.97 3.04 9.26
C LEU A 185 -6.37 4.04 8.16
N VAL A 186 -5.94 5.30 8.27
CA VAL A 186 -6.28 6.35 7.29
C VAL A 186 -5.67 6.04 5.93
N PHE A 187 -4.42 5.59 5.90
CA PHE A 187 -3.74 5.13 4.70
C PHE A 187 -4.49 3.96 4.04
N ALA A 188 -4.85 2.94 4.82
CA ALA A 188 -5.57 1.79 4.31
C ALA A 188 -6.97 2.12 3.78
N LEU A 189 -7.69 3.03 4.45
CA LEU A 189 -8.99 3.52 3.99
C LEU A 189 -8.85 4.22 2.64
N LEU A 190 -7.87 5.11 2.49
CA LEU A 190 -7.65 5.84 1.25
C LEU A 190 -7.26 4.90 0.08
N LEU A 191 -6.32 3.97 0.30
CA LEU A 191 -5.92 3.02 -0.73
C LEU A 191 -7.05 2.06 -1.11
N GLY A 192 -7.84 1.60 -0.13
CA GLY A 192 -9.04 0.81 -0.40
C GLY A 192 -10.09 1.58 -1.21
N ALA A 193 -10.21 2.88 -0.95
CA ALA A 193 -11.10 3.76 -1.72
C ALA A 193 -10.58 3.98 -3.15
N PHE A 194 -9.27 4.15 -3.37
CA PHE A 194 -8.67 4.15 -4.72
C PHE A 194 -9.01 2.86 -5.47
N ARG A 195 -8.80 1.70 -4.83
CA ARG A 195 -9.13 0.40 -5.43
C ARG A 195 -10.59 0.30 -5.83
N ALA A 196 -11.51 0.74 -4.96
CA ALA A 196 -12.94 0.74 -5.26
C ALA A 196 -13.31 1.69 -6.40
N ALA A 197 -12.74 2.90 -6.42
CA ALA A 197 -13.04 3.94 -7.42
C ALA A 197 -12.44 3.65 -8.80
N THR A 198 -11.27 3.00 -8.87
CA THR A 198 -10.55 2.74 -10.13
C THR A 198 -10.82 1.35 -10.71
N GLY A 199 -11.28 0.42 -9.88
CA GLY A 199 -11.52 -0.98 -10.28
C GLY A 199 -10.27 -1.85 -10.32
N ASP A 200 -9.05 -1.30 -10.11
CA ASP A 200 -7.80 -2.05 -10.00
C ASP A 200 -6.86 -1.50 -8.92
N VAL A 201 -5.75 -2.21 -8.66
CA VAL A 201 -4.82 -1.88 -7.57
C VAL A 201 -3.69 -0.93 -8.00
N TRP A 202 -3.59 -0.52 -9.28
CA TRP A 202 -2.45 0.26 -9.74
C TRP A 202 -2.40 1.66 -9.14
N ALA A 203 -3.54 2.32 -8.92
CA ALA A 203 -3.54 3.64 -8.29
C ALA A 203 -3.15 3.55 -6.81
N SER A 204 -3.60 2.51 -6.09
CA SER A 204 -3.17 2.29 -4.71
C SER A 204 -1.68 1.92 -4.62
N ILE A 205 -1.17 1.05 -5.52
CA ILE A 205 0.27 0.77 -5.62
C ILE A 205 1.07 2.06 -5.86
N GLY A 206 0.63 2.91 -6.79
CA GLY A 206 1.34 4.16 -7.11
C GLY A 206 1.41 5.12 -5.91
N PHE A 207 0.30 5.33 -5.23
CA PHE A 207 0.25 6.16 -4.02
C PHE A 207 1.14 5.58 -2.91
N HIS A 208 1.08 4.25 -2.70
CA HIS A 208 1.87 3.54 -1.71
C HIS A 208 3.37 3.66 -1.97
N VAL A 209 3.81 3.36 -3.20
CA VAL A 209 5.23 3.50 -3.60
C VAL A 209 5.72 4.91 -3.36
N ALA A 210 4.96 5.93 -3.78
CA ALA A 210 5.38 7.33 -3.62
C ALA A 210 5.53 7.71 -2.14
N PHE A 211 4.50 7.40 -1.33
CA PHE A 211 4.52 7.68 0.11
C PHE A 211 5.68 6.98 0.81
N GLN A 212 5.79 5.68 0.65
CA GLN A 212 6.74 4.88 1.42
C GLN A 212 8.20 5.10 0.96
N THR A 213 8.42 5.33 -0.34
CA THR A 213 9.76 5.70 -0.84
C THR A 213 10.26 6.99 -0.19
N VAL A 214 9.41 8.03 -0.17
CA VAL A 214 9.79 9.31 0.44
C VAL A 214 9.92 9.16 1.96
N ALA A 215 9.02 8.41 2.61
CA ALA A 215 9.12 8.15 4.05
C ALA A 215 10.44 7.46 4.42
N GLN A 216 10.89 6.48 3.64
CA GLN A 216 12.17 5.80 3.86
C GLN A 216 13.37 6.67 3.48
N LEU A 217 13.25 7.52 2.47
CA LEU A 217 14.31 8.44 2.04
C LEU A 217 14.63 9.50 3.10
N PHE A 218 13.61 9.98 3.82
CA PHE A 218 13.73 10.93 4.94
C PHE A 218 13.88 10.26 6.31
N GLY A 219 13.68 8.93 6.38
CA GLY A 219 13.89 8.13 7.58
C GLY A 219 15.32 7.62 7.72
N GLU A 220 15.55 6.80 8.73
CA GLU A 220 16.86 6.19 9.03
C GLU A 220 17.37 5.28 7.90
N VAL A 221 16.46 4.64 7.16
CA VAL A 221 16.79 3.71 6.08
C VAL A 221 17.54 4.39 4.93
N GLY A 222 17.12 5.59 4.51
CA GLY A 222 17.77 6.33 3.43
C GLY A 222 19.09 6.97 3.84
N SER A 223 19.16 7.49 5.05
CA SER A 223 20.32 8.25 5.59
C SER A 223 20.85 9.36 4.68
N VAL A 224 19.97 9.90 3.83
CA VAL A 224 20.34 10.89 2.79
C VAL A 224 20.18 12.31 3.27
N PHE A 225 19.23 12.55 4.15
CA PHE A 225 18.86 13.86 4.66
C PHE A 225 18.94 13.95 6.17
N ASP A 226 19.38 15.11 6.67
CA ASP A 226 19.11 15.57 8.02
C ASP A 226 17.86 16.45 8.02
N VAL A 227 16.94 16.18 8.92
CA VAL A 227 15.66 16.89 9.01
C VAL A 227 15.42 17.36 10.43
N THR A 228 15.35 18.69 10.63
CA THR A 228 14.76 19.28 11.84
C THR A 228 13.25 19.49 11.62
N GLY A 229 12.43 19.33 12.66
CA GLY A 229 10.99 19.45 12.50
C GLY A 229 10.33 18.26 11.77
N SER A 230 10.93 17.07 11.83
CA SER A 230 10.46 15.86 11.15
C SER A 230 9.01 15.48 11.49
N ALA A 231 8.54 15.73 12.71
CA ALA A 231 7.15 15.50 13.09
C ALA A 231 6.17 16.39 12.31
N VAL A 232 6.48 17.69 12.15
CA VAL A 232 5.66 18.61 11.36
C VAL A 232 5.67 18.20 9.88
N LEU A 233 6.85 17.86 9.34
CA LEU A 233 6.99 17.35 7.97
C LEU A 233 6.12 16.12 7.74
N GLY A 234 6.19 15.14 8.64
CA GLY A 234 5.40 13.91 8.57
C GLY A 234 3.89 14.16 8.60
N VAL A 235 3.43 15.00 9.53
CA VAL A 235 2.00 15.29 9.68
C VAL A 235 1.47 16.16 8.54
N VAL A 236 2.15 17.24 8.18
CA VAL A 236 1.63 18.23 7.23
C VAL A 236 1.93 17.84 5.79
N ALA A 237 3.22 17.72 5.44
CA ALA A 237 3.63 17.53 4.06
C ALA A 237 3.48 16.10 3.56
N MET A 238 3.68 15.11 4.43
CA MET A 238 3.59 13.70 4.03
C MET A 238 2.21 13.08 4.32
N GLY A 239 1.46 13.63 5.30
CA GLY A 239 0.17 13.13 5.73
C GLY A 239 -1.00 14.01 5.28
N ALA A 240 -1.30 15.07 6.03
CA ALA A 240 -2.56 15.82 5.91
C ALA A 240 -2.83 16.34 4.49
N ILE A 241 -1.86 16.99 3.86
CA ILE A 241 -2.04 17.58 2.53
C ILE A 241 -2.24 16.48 1.46
N PRO A 242 -1.33 15.51 1.26
CA PRO A 242 -1.51 14.52 0.19
C PRO A 242 -2.70 13.58 0.43
N PHE A 243 -3.02 13.24 1.68
CA PHE A 243 -4.18 12.38 1.96
C PHE A 243 -5.50 13.11 1.69
N SER A 244 -5.59 14.40 2.03
CA SER A 244 -6.77 15.21 1.71
C SER A 244 -6.98 15.33 0.20
N VAL A 245 -5.93 15.59 -0.56
CA VAL A 245 -5.98 15.61 -2.04
C VAL A 245 -6.35 14.22 -2.59
N GLY A 246 -5.78 13.16 -2.05
CA GLY A 246 -6.13 11.78 -2.42
C GLY A 246 -7.63 11.51 -2.25
N TRP A 247 -8.23 11.91 -1.12
CA TRP A 247 -9.68 11.79 -0.88
C TRP A 247 -10.52 12.61 -1.86
N LEU A 248 -10.10 13.83 -2.20
CA LEU A 248 -10.77 14.64 -3.22
C LEU A 248 -10.75 13.96 -4.59
N VAL A 249 -9.62 13.38 -4.97
CA VAL A 249 -9.50 12.62 -6.24
C VAL A 249 -10.39 11.37 -6.21
N VAL A 250 -10.36 10.59 -5.14
CA VAL A 250 -11.25 9.42 -4.99
C VAL A 250 -12.72 9.84 -5.10
N ARG A 251 -13.14 10.90 -4.40
CA ARG A 251 -14.51 11.44 -4.48
C ARG A 251 -14.88 11.80 -5.92
N ARG A 252 -13.98 12.42 -6.67
CA ARG A 252 -14.23 12.76 -8.07
C ARG A 252 -14.31 11.53 -8.98
N LEU A 253 -13.44 10.54 -8.79
CA LEU A 253 -13.43 9.31 -9.58
C LEU A 253 -14.65 8.41 -9.32
N SER A 254 -15.15 8.42 -8.07
CA SER A 254 -16.27 7.56 -7.65
C SER A 254 -17.65 8.16 -7.92
N ARG A 255 -17.75 9.48 -8.14
CA ARG A 255 -19.02 10.24 -8.14
C ARG A 255 -20.12 9.62 -9.00
N ASP A 256 -19.77 9.19 -10.22
CA ASP A 256 -20.76 8.69 -11.20
C ASP A 256 -20.50 7.20 -11.56
N ARG A 257 -19.62 6.51 -10.85
CA ARG A 257 -19.13 5.17 -11.22
C ARG A 257 -19.25 4.13 -10.13
N LEU A 258 -19.35 4.55 -8.87
CA LEU A 258 -19.32 3.63 -7.73
C LEU A 258 -20.49 3.89 -6.80
N ASP A 259 -21.32 2.89 -6.63
CA ASP A 259 -22.28 2.83 -5.52
C ASP A 259 -21.61 2.17 -4.30
N TRP A 260 -21.33 2.98 -3.28
CA TRP A 260 -20.71 2.53 -2.04
C TRP A 260 -21.57 1.56 -1.23
N ARG A 261 -22.87 1.45 -1.57
CA ARG A 261 -23.84 0.56 -0.92
C ARG A 261 -24.06 -0.74 -1.69
N ALA A 262 -23.54 -0.82 -2.90
CA ALA A 262 -23.65 -2.02 -3.72
C ALA A 262 -22.65 -3.10 -3.33
N VAL A 263 -23.04 -4.33 -3.51
CA VAL A 263 -22.20 -5.52 -3.44
C VAL A 263 -21.66 -5.81 -4.83
N ALA A 264 -20.35 -6.03 -4.97
CA ALA A 264 -19.74 -6.32 -6.25
C ALA A 264 -19.67 -7.84 -6.47
N PRO A 265 -20.34 -8.39 -7.50
CA PRO A 265 -20.25 -9.81 -7.80
C PRO A 265 -18.83 -10.19 -8.23
N ASP A 266 -18.37 -11.36 -7.81
CA ASP A 266 -17.08 -11.88 -8.25
C ASP A 266 -17.17 -12.32 -9.73
N PRO A 267 -16.28 -11.85 -10.62
CA PRO A 267 -16.30 -12.24 -12.01
C PRO A 267 -16.15 -13.76 -12.15
N VAL A 268 -16.97 -14.34 -13.02
CA VAL A 268 -17.03 -15.79 -13.24
C VAL A 268 -16.10 -16.22 -14.38
N ARG A 269 -15.78 -15.29 -15.26
CA ARG A 269 -14.80 -15.35 -16.38
C ARG A 269 -14.53 -13.96 -16.94
#